data_65840c9790b84e8a960b10d444549915
#
_entry.id   65840c9790b84e8a960b10d444549915
#
_cell.length_a   1.000
_cell.length_b   1.000
_cell.length_c   1.000
_cell.angle_alpha   90.00
_cell.angle_beta   90.00
_cell.angle_gamma   90.00
#
_symmetry.space_group_name_H-M   'P 1'
#
loop_
_entity.id
_entity.type
_entity.pdbx_description
1 polymer ?
#
loop_
_entity_poly.entity_id
_entity_poly.type
_entity_poly.pdbx_seq_one_letter_code
_entity_poly.pdbx_strand_id
1 'polypeptide(L)'
;FNNGQRMPNIFERARAYEDGNEGYVQQQKPKTNIVVNTNRIGYGKKSTLSEFTAIAYDGTGNKIDSIKGYFLEPETNYNKAKVKNSDASIAQGNYNVISKTELEKRINTERRERGEADIQLTYKWYVDSVPGRSGIAIHSGNYGKHTEGCFLPGDSYSYDKVTETYSVWNSKKKTKELFDFFDNYGQNGIKINVNSE
;
A
#
# COMPACT_ATOMS: atom_id res chain seq x y z
N PHE A 1 -28.16 -34.22 11.54
CA PHE A 1 -27.26 -35.27 12.08
C PHE A 1 -25.83 -34.76 11.94
N ASN A 2 -25.24 -34.35 13.06
CA ASN A 2 -23.87 -33.89 13.16
C ASN A 2 -22.97 -35.12 13.23
N ASN A 3 -22.33 -35.51 12.13
CA ASN A 3 -21.28 -36.51 12.16
C ASN A 3 -20.07 -35.86 12.85
N GLY A 4 -19.85 -36.24 14.12
CA GLY A 4 -18.74 -35.76 14.96
C GLY A 4 -17.36 -36.19 14.49
N GLN A 5 -16.96 -35.82 13.27
CA GLN A 5 -15.58 -35.98 12.82
C GLN A 5 -14.72 -34.83 13.36
N ARG A 6 -13.89 -35.15 14.32
CA ARG A 6 -12.87 -34.28 14.85
C ARG A 6 -11.90 -33.87 13.73
N MET A 7 -11.67 -32.57 13.60
CA MET A 7 -10.61 -32.06 12.68
C MET A 7 -9.25 -32.64 13.10
N PRO A 8 -8.47 -33.25 12.20
CA PRO A 8 -7.18 -33.79 12.52
C PRO A 8 -6.21 -32.67 12.97
N ASN A 9 -5.41 -32.95 13.98
CA ASN A 9 -4.38 -32.03 14.45
C ASN A 9 -3.23 -31.89 13.45
N ILE A 10 -2.32 -30.96 13.71
CA ILE A 10 -1.22 -30.62 12.77
C ILE A 10 -0.28 -31.81 12.51
N PHE A 11 -0.09 -32.70 13.49
CA PHE A 11 0.74 -33.90 13.38
C PHE A 11 0.04 -35.02 12.63
N GLU A 12 -1.27 -35.15 12.78
CA GLU A 12 -2.08 -36.10 11.99
C GLU A 12 -2.13 -35.67 10.51
N ARG A 13 -2.11 -34.37 10.23
CA ARG A 13 -1.99 -33.82 8.87
C ARG A 13 -0.62 -34.08 8.24
N ALA A 14 0.46 -33.95 9.02
CA ALA A 14 1.82 -34.22 8.54
C ALA A 14 2.01 -35.70 8.15
N ARG A 15 1.49 -36.64 8.98
CA ARG A 15 1.54 -38.09 8.67
C ARG A 15 0.75 -38.45 7.42
N ALA A 16 -0.43 -37.86 7.22
CA ALA A 16 -1.23 -38.10 6.01
C ALA A 16 -0.51 -37.67 4.73
N TYR A 17 0.43 -36.72 4.82
CA TYR A 17 1.27 -36.28 3.70
C TYR A 17 2.39 -37.31 3.37
N GLU A 18 2.93 -37.99 4.39
CA GLU A 18 3.94 -39.05 4.20
C GLU A 18 3.33 -40.33 3.62
N ASP A 19 2.05 -40.63 3.88
CA ASP A 19 1.35 -41.82 3.44
C ASP A 19 0.73 -41.73 2.04
N GLY A 20 1.00 -40.66 1.26
CA GLY A 20 0.56 -40.51 -0.15
C GLY A 20 -0.95 -40.40 -0.31
N ASN A 21 -1.71 -39.99 0.68
CA ASN A 21 -3.15 -39.84 0.62
C ASN A 21 -3.53 -38.50 -0.04
N GLU A 22 -3.77 -38.51 -1.35
CA GLU A 22 -4.05 -37.35 -2.23
C GLU A 22 -5.35 -36.60 -1.91
N GLY A 23 -5.92 -36.75 -0.71
CA GLY A 23 -7.22 -36.20 -0.34
C GLY A 23 -7.24 -34.80 0.28
N TYR A 24 -6.10 -34.15 0.53
CA TYR A 24 -6.08 -32.77 1.05
C TYR A 24 -6.09 -31.77 -0.09
N VAL A 25 -7.29 -31.36 -0.50
CA VAL A 25 -7.46 -30.10 -1.25
C VAL A 25 -6.82 -28.99 -0.42
N GLN A 26 -5.68 -28.48 -0.85
CA GLN A 26 -5.17 -27.23 -0.32
C GLN A 26 -6.29 -26.20 -0.50
N GLN A 27 -6.94 -25.81 0.58
CA GLN A 27 -7.86 -24.68 0.54
C GLN A 27 -7.02 -23.47 0.11
N GLN A 28 -7.10 -23.14 -1.17
CA GLN A 28 -6.53 -21.91 -1.68
C GLN A 28 -7.09 -20.80 -0.80
N LYS A 29 -6.20 -20.03 -0.13
CA LYS A 29 -6.64 -18.84 0.59
C LYS A 29 -7.55 -18.04 -0.34
N PRO A 30 -8.75 -17.65 0.11
CA PRO A 30 -9.66 -16.89 -0.73
C PRO A 30 -8.91 -15.67 -1.27
N LYS A 31 -8.99 -15.47 -2.58
CA LYS A 31 -8.34 -14.34 -3.23
C LYS A 31 -8.95 -13.05 -2.72
N THR A 32 -8.18 -12.27 -2.01
CA THR A 32 -8.59 -11.02 -1.40
C THR A 32 -7.97 -9.83 -2.10
N ASN A 33 -8.64 -8.69 -2.11
CA ASN A 33 -8.14 -7.44 -2.64
C ASN A 33 -8.30 -6.30 -1.64
N ILE A 34 -7.54 -5.23 -1.82
CA ILE A 34 -7.58 -4.06 -0.94
C ILE A 34 -7.95 -2.82 -1.73
N VAL A 35 -8.78 -1.98 -1.11
CA VAL A 35 -9.03 -0.61 -1.54
C VAL A 35 -8.62 0.34 -0.41
N VAL A 36 -7.66 1.22 -0.69
CA VAL A 36 -7.25 2.31 0.20
C VAL A 36 -7.96 3.58 -0.26
N ASN A 37 -8.94 4.04 0.51
CA ASN A 37 -9.58 5.31 0.26
C ASN A 37 -8.85 6.40 1.04
N THR A 38 -8.40 7.44 0.34
CA THR A 38 -7.63 8.55 0.87
C THR A 38 -8.34 9.85 0.60
N ASN A 39 -8.57 10.65 1.65
CA ASN A 39 -9.25 11.93 1.60
C ASN A 39 -8.33 13.02 2.14
N ARG A 40 -8.02 14.05 1.34
CA ARG A 40 -7.21 15.19 1.77
C ARG A 40 -8.03 16.10 2.66
N ILE A 41 -7.60 16.27 3.91
CA ILE A 41 -8.31 17.01 4.95
C ILE A 41 -7.56 18.26 5.43
N GLY A 42 -6.30 18.45 5.00
CA GLY A 42 -5.51 19.59 5.40
C GLY A 42 -4.43 19.96 4.38
N TYR A 43 -4.33 21.25 4.09
CA TYR A 43 -3.38 21.80 3.13
C TYR A 43 -2.47 22.82 3.85
N GLY A 44 -1.20 22.48 3.99
CA GLY A 44 -0.17 23.32 4.57
C GLY A 44 0.85 23.79 3.53
N LYS A 45 1.76 24.70 3.93
CA LYS A 45 2.75 25.29 3.01
C LYS A 45 3.72 24.28 2.39
N LYS A 46 4.02 23.17 3.06
CA LYS A 46 4.95 22.13 2.57
C LYS A 46 4.43 20.73 2.85
N SER A 47 3.15 20.62 3.10
CA SER A 47 2.55 19.34 3.48
C SER A 47 1.07 19.32 3.20
N THR A 48 0.58 18.18 2.76
CA THR A 48 -0.83 17.86 2.61
C THR A 48 -1.15 16.68 3.50
N LEU A 49 -2.15 16.84 4.36
CA LEU A 49 -2.62 15.78 5.24
C LEU A 49 -3.84 15.12 4.64
N SER A 50 -3.84 13.80 4.62
CA SER A 50 -5.00 12.99 4.28
C SER A 50 -5.34 12.04 5.40
N GLU A 51 -6.60 11.72 5.61
CA GLU A 51 -6.98 10.49 6.30
C GLU A 51 -7.12 9.35 5.30
N PHE A 52 -6.85 8.12 5.75
CA PHE A 52 -7.06 6.94 4.91
C PHE A 52 -7.81 5.84 5.66
N THR A 53 -8.56 5.05 4.88
CA THR A 53 -9.09 3.75 5.30
C THR A 53 -8.71 2.72 4.25
N ALA A 54 -7.91 1.72 4.65
CA ALA A 54 -7.61 0.55 3.83
C ALA A 54 -8.60 -0.56 4.20
N ILE A 55 -9.33 -1.08 3.22
CA ILE A 55 -10.38 -2.08 3.39
C ILE A 55 -10.02 -3.31 2.57
N ALA A 56 -10.01 -4.47 3.22
CA ALA A 56 -9.87 -5.76 2.56
C ALA A 56 -11.24 -6.35 2.25
N TYR A 57 -11.35 -6.90 1.05
CA TYR A 57 -12.55 -7.58 0.54
C TYR A 57 -12.22 -9.01 0.16
N ASP A 58 -13.15 -9.92 0.35
CA ASP A 58 -13.07 -11.29 -0.15
C ASP A 58 -13.39 -11.37 -1.67
N GLY A 59 -13.29 -12.57 -2.24
CA GLY A 59 -13.57 -12.80 -3.66
C GLY A 59 -15.03 -12.56 -4.08
N THR A 60 -15.94 -12.35 -3.14
CA THR A 60 -17.37 -12.05 -3.37
C THR A 60 -17.70 -10.59 -3.15
N GLY A 61 -16.71 -9.77 -2.73
CA GLY A 61 -16.85 -8.34 -2.51
C GLY A 61 -17.30 -7.97 -1.09
N ASN A 62 -17.33 -8.90 -0.14
CA ASN A 62 -17.65 -8.59 1.25
C ASN A 62 -16.41 -8.02 1.95
N LYS A 63 -16.61 -6.99 2.77
CA LYS A 63 -15.58 -6.46 3.65
C LYS A 63 -15.23 -7.51 4.72
N ILE A 64 -13.92 -7.81 4.85
CA ILE A 64 -13.41 -8.78 5.84
C ILE A 64 -12.54 -8.13 6.91
N ASP A 65 -11.86 -7.01 6.59
CA ASP A 65 -11.01 -6.30 7.55
C ASP A 65 -10.82 -4.85 7.13
N SER A 66 -10.34 -3.99 8.03
CA SER A 66 -9.94 -2.62 7.68
C SER A 66 -9.01 -1.99 8.70
N ILE A 67 -8.10 -1.15 8.22
CA ILE A 67 -7.28 -0.28 9.06
C ILE A 67 -7.44 1.17 8.64
N LYS A 68 -7.14 2.08 9.58
CA LYS A 68 -7.23 3.53 9.37
C LYS A 68 -5.95 4.22 9.81
N GLY A 69 -5.74 5.42 9.31
CA GLY A 69 -4.63 6.28 9.69
C GLY A 69 -4.62 7.56 8.86
N TYR A 70 -3.46 8.19 8.86
CA TYR A 70 -3.21 9.41 8.11
C TYR A 70 -2.08 9.20 7.13
N PHE A 71 -2.14 9.89 5.99
CA PHE A 71 -1.02 10.05 5.08
C PHE A 71 -0.56 11.50 5.10
N LEU A 72 0.75 11.71 5.15
CA LEU A 72 1.36 12.97 4.83
C LEU A 72 1.99 12.88 3.45
N GLU A 73 1.67 13.83 2.60
CA GLU A 73 2.25 14.07 1.28
C GLU A 73 2.98 15.42 1.29
N PRO A 74 3.78 15.77 0.28
CA PRO A 74 4.24 17.14 0.09
C PRO A 74 3.07 18.12 -0.14
N GLU A 75 3.36 19.40 -0.32
CA GLU A 75 2.32 20.39 -0.64
C GLU A 75 1.53 20.00 -1.90
N THR A 76 0.23 20.31 -1.89
CA THR A 76 -0.60 20.16 -3.09
C THR A 76 -0.37 21.35 -4.01
N ASN A 77 0.17 21.08 -5.20
CA ASN A 77 0.33 22.05 -6.25
C ASN A 77 -0.20 21.47 -7.57
N TYR A 78 -1.41 21.83 -7.93
CA TYR A 78 -2.09 21.28 -9.12
C TYR A 78 -1.28 21.45 -10.43
N ASN A 79 -0.50 22.53 -10.54
CA ASN A 79 0.35 22.76 -11.70
C ASN A 79 1.57 21.82 -11.72
N LYS A 80 2.02 21.34 -10.57
CA LYS A 80 3.18 20.45 -10.41
C LYS A 80 2.81 18.98 -10.24
N ALA A 81 1.58 18.65 -9.91
CA ALA A 81 1.16 17.29 -9.58
C ALA A 81 1.44 16.25 -10.68
N LYS A 82 1.46 16.70 -11.95
CA LYS A 82 1.78 15.88 -13.14
C LYS A 82 3.15 16.18 -13.74
N VAL A 83 3.91 17.10 -13.16
CA VAL A 83 5.24 17.47 -13.66
C VAL A 83 6.25 16.42 -13.23
N LYS A 84 7.07 15.97 -14.18
CA LYS A 84 8.15 15.00 -13.93
C LYS A 84 9.12 15.53 -12.87
N ASN A 85 9.42 14.68 -11.88
CA ASN A 85 10.34 14.98 -10.78
C ASN A 85 9.93 16.20 -9.91
N SER A 86 8.64 16.51 -9.81
CA SER A 86 8.18 17.55 -8.90
C SER A 86 8.11 17.02 -7.46
N ASP A 87 8.26 17.94 -6.51
CA ASP A 87 8.16 17.71 -5.07
C ASP A 87 6.73 17.89 -4.52
N ALA A 88 5.73 17.90 -5.38
CA ALA A 88 4.33 18.04 -5.00
C ALA A 88 3.65 16.69 -4.74
N SER A 89 2.52 16.70 -4.05
CA SER A 89 1.63 15.56 -3.94
C SER A 89 1.14 15.11 -5.33
N ILE A 90 0.77 13.84 -5.48
CA ILE A 90 0.26 13.33 -6.76
C ILE A 90 -1.13 13.88 -7.07
N ALA A 91 -1.54 13.81 -8.34
CA ALA A 91 -2.90 14.18 -8.73
C ALA A 91 -3.95 13.27 -8.07
N GLN A 92 -5.18 13.79 -7.97
CA GLN A 92 -6.32 12.95 -7.63
C GLN A 92 -6.51 11.86 -8.68
N GLY A 93 -7.00 10.71 -8.26
CA GLY A 93 -7.23 9.58 -9.15
C GLY A 93 -7.22 8.23 -8.45
N ASN A 94 -7.41 7.21 -9.24
CA ASN A 94 -7.38 5.82 -8.82
C ASN A 94 -6.10 5.18 -9.35
N TYR A 95 -5.29 4.64 -8.47
CA TYR A 95 -3.99 4.08 -8.80
C TYR A 95 -3.87 2.65 -8.28
N ASN A 96 -3.02 1.85 -8.91
CA ASN A 96 -2.64 0.55 -8.36
C ASN A 96 -1.49 0.73 -7.36
N VAL A 97 -1.47 -0.11 -6.35
CA VAL A 97 -0.30 -0.25 -5.46
C VAL A 97 0.33 -1.61 -5.76
N ILE A 98 1.61 -1.61 -6.10
CA ILE A 98 2.34 -2.82 -6.48
C ILE A 98 3.57 -3.02 -5.61
N SER A 99 4.00 -4.27 -5.47
CA SER A 99 5.18 -4.60 -4.70
C SER A 99 6.47 -4.15 -5.41
N LYS A 100 7.52 -3.92 -4.61
CA LYS A 100 8.89 -3.70 -5.11
C LYS A 100 9.29 -4.74 -6.16
N THR A 101 9.12 -6.02 -5.84
CA THR A 101 9.53 -7.14 -6.71
C THR A 101 8.82 -7.11 -8.06
N GLU A 102 7.53 -6.82 -8.05
CA GLU A 102 6.72 -6.73 -9.27
C GLU A 102 7.11 -5.52 -10.13
N LEU A 103 7.32 -4.36 -9.50
CA LEU A 103 7.74 -3.15 -10.18
C LEU A 103 9.16 -3.28 -10.74
N GLU A 104 10.12 -3.80 -9.96
CA GLU A 104 11.49 -4.06 -10.42
C GLU A 104 11.51 -5.03 -11.61
N LYS A 105 10.75 -6.12 -11.54
CA LYS A 105 10.65 -7.09 -12.64
C LYS A 105 10.20 -6.41 -13.93
N ARG A 106 9.17 -5.57 -13.88
CA ARG A 106 8.66 -4.85 -15.06
C ARG A 106 9.69 -3.86 -15.60
N ILE A 107 10.22 -2.98 -14.75
CA ILE A 107 11.20 -1.97 -15.16
C ILE A 107 12.46 -2.60 -15.72
N ASN A 108 13.00 -3.62 -15.06
CA ASN A 108 14.25 -4.26 -15.49
C ASN A 108 14.06 -5.06 -16.78
N THR A 109 12.88 -5.62 -17.05
CA THR A 109 12.58 -6.22 -18.35
C THR A 109 12.68 -5.18 -19.46
N GLU A 110 12.01 -4.03 -19.33
CA GLU A 110 12.07 -2.93 -20.31
C GLU A 110 13.47 -2.35 -20.47
N ARG A 111 14.26 -2.27 -19.38
CA ARG A 111 15.64 -1.77 -19.41
C ARG A 111 16.57 -2.73 -20.17
N ARG A 112 16.45 -4.03 -19.94
CA ARG A 112 17.23 -5.05 -20.66
C ARG A 112 16.96 -5.04 -22.16
N GLU A 113 15.71 -4.82 -22.57
CA GLU A 113 15.35 -4.66 -24.00
C GLU A 113 16.04 -3.47 -24.65
N ARG A 114 16.38 -2.43 -23.86
CA ARG A 114 17.14 -1.25 -24.32
C ARG A 114 18.66 -1.37 -24.11
N GLY A 115 19.15 -2.52 -23.60
CA GLY A 115 20.57 -2.71 -23.29
C GLY A 115 21.06 -1.95 -22.05
N GLU A 116 20.15 -1.57 -21.16
CA GLU A 116 20.46 -0.84 -19.93
C GLU A 116 20.62 -1.80 -18.73
N ALA A 117 21.44 -1.39 -17.73
CA ALA A 117 21.61 -2.16 -16.51
C ALA A 117 20.34 -2.19 -15.63
N ASP A 118 20.15 -3.27 -14.89
CA ASP A 118 19.07 -3.39 -13.90
C ASP A 118 19.17 -2.32 -12.81
N ILE A 119 18.03 -1.90 -12.30
CA ILE A 119 17.93 -1.04 -11.11
C ILE A 119 17.41 -1.82 -9.90
N GLN A 120 17.71 -1.30 -8.73
CA GLN A 120 17.10 -1.74 -7.48
C GLN A 120 16.28 -0.61 -6.87
N LEU A 121 15.04 -0.90 -6.52
CA LEU A 121 14.15 0.02 -5.82
C LEU A 121 14.39 -0.06 -4.30
N THR A 122 14.04 1.01 -3.57
CA THR A 122 14.34 1.11 -2.14
C THR A 122 13.17 0.64 -1.26
N TYR A 123 11.96 1.01 -1.63
CA TYR A 123 10.78 0.80 -0.77
C TYR A 123 10.03 -0.47 -1.13
N LYS A 124 9.19 -0.96 -0.23
CA LYS A 124 8.46 -2.23 -0.39
C LYS A 124 7.24 -2.11 -1.31
N TRP A 125 6.50 -0.98 -1.23
CA TRP A 125 5.25 -0.76 -1.95
C TRP A 125 5.27 0.56 -2.70
N TYR A 126 4.78 0.56 -3.93
CA TYR A 126 4.78 1.69 -4.85
C TYR A 126 3.39 1.97 -5.39
N VAL A 127 3.05 3.25 -5.54
CA VAL A 127 1.87 3.70 -6.27
C VAL A 127 2.24 3.77 -7.75
N ASP A 128 1.61 2.93 -8.55
CA ASP A 128 1.96 2.71 -9.94
C ASP A 128 1.16 3.59 -10.90
N SER A 129 1.75 3.83 -12.07
CA SER A 129 1.13 4.51 -13.19
C SER A 129 0.61 5.92 -12.86
N VAL A 130 1.30 6.64 -11.97
CA VAL A 130 0.99 8.03 -11.68
C VAL A 130 1.39 8.90 -12.87
N PRO A 131 0.47 9.66 -13.49
CA PRO A 131 0.78 10.46 -14.67
C PRO A 131 1.94 11.44 -14.47
N GLY A 132 2.97 11.34 -15.32
CA GLY A 132 4.16 12.19 -15.26
C GLY A 132 5.09 11.94 -14.07
N ARG A 133 4.84 10.93 -13.25
CA ARG A 133 5.61 10.64 -12.03
C ARG A 133 6.05 9.18 -12.00
N SER A 134 7.22 8.94 -11.45
CA SER A 134 7.74 7.59 -11.20
C SER A 134 8.32 7.50 -9.80
N GLY A 135 8.39 6.30 -9.25
CA GLY A 135 8.98 6.07 -7.93
C GLY A 135 8.14 6.56 -6.75
N ILE A 136 6.86 6.87 -6.95
CA ILE A 136 5.95 7.21 -5.83
C ILE A 136 5.76 5.98 -4.96
N ALA A 137 6.19 6.08 -3.71
CA ALA A 137 6.17 4.97 -2.77
C ALA A 137 5.36 5.27 -1.52
N ILE A 138 5.11 4.23 -0.73
CA ILE A 138 4.63 4.35 0.64
C ILE A 138 5.83 4.03 1.54
N HIS A 139 6.21 4.94 2.43
CA HIS A 139 7.34 4.73 3.34
C HIS A 139 7.21 5.53 4.63
N SER A 140 8.04 5.23 5.63
CA SER A 140 8.00 5.96 6.89
C SER A 140 8.64 7.35 6.78
N GLY A 141 8.06 8.30 7.51
CA GLY A 141 8.54 9.68 7.65
C GLY A 141 7.51 10.51 8.39
N ASN A 142 7.94 11.60 9.03
CA ASN A 142 7.09 12.39 9.90
C ASN A 142 6.79 13.80 9.37
N TYR A 143 7.57 14.28 8.39
CA TYR A 143 7.53 15.66 7.92
C TYR A 143 7.48 15.71 6.39
N GLY A 144 6.84 16.71 5.82
CA GLY A 144 6.74 16.90 4.38
C GLY A 144 8.09 16.89 3.65
N LYS A 145 9.16 17.39 4.30
CA LYS A 145 10.54 17.35 3.77
C LYS A 145 11.13 15.93 3.62
N HIS A 146 10.48 14.91 4.16
CA HIS A 146 10.93 13.51 4.04
C HIS A 146 10.38 12.84 2.78
N THR A 147 9.68 13.56 1.93
CA THR A 147 9.06 13.01 0.73
C THR A 147 9.04 14.02 -0.42
N GLU A 148 9.16 13.51 -1.64
CA GLU A 148 9.04 14.25 -2.90
C GLU A 148 7.83 13.75 -3.71
N GLY A 149 6.75 13.33 -3.04
CA GLY A 149 5.52 12.83 -3.65
C GLY A 149 5.01 11.52 -3.08
N CYS A 150 5.82 10.86 -2.23
CA CYS A 150 5.43 9.62 -1.57
C CYS A 150 4.45 9.85 -0.43
N PHE A 151 3.76 8.78 -0.03
CA PHE A 151 2.84 8.75 1.10
C PHE A 151 3.56 8.31 2.37
N LEU A 152 3.46 9.13 3.42
CA LEU A 152 4.04 8.86 4.74
C LEU A 152 2.91 8.49 5.72
N PRO A 153 2.73 7.20 6.07
CA PRO A 153 1.68 6.79 7.00
C PRO A 153 1.93 7.26 8.43
N GLY A 154 0.87 7.56 9.18
CA GLY A 154 0.92 7.86 10.61
C GLY A 154 -0.34 7.45 11.35
N ASP A 155 -0.24 7.26 12.68
CA ASP A 155 -1.38 6.97 13.56
C ASP A 155 -2.14 8.25 13.96
N SER A 156 -1.44 9.36 14.02
CA SER A 156 -1.94 10.66 14.41
C SER A 156 -1.19 11.77 13.69
N TYR A 157 -1.65 12.99 13.83
CA TYR A 157 -1.03 14.16 13.21
C TYR A 157 -0.99 15.36 14.16
N SER A 158 -0.20 16.36 13.78
CA SER A 158 -0.22 17.70 14.36
C SER A 158 -0.11 18.77 13.27
N TYR A 159 -0.59 19.97 13.58
CA TYR A 159 -0.46 21.15 12.74
C TYR A 159 0.32 22.22 13.50
N ASP A 160 1.42 22.68 12.92
CA ASP A 160 2.20 23.80 13.42
C ASP A 160 1.67 25.11 12.79
N LYS A 161 1.09 25.96 13.61
CA LYS A 161 0.53 27.27 13.18
C LYS A 161 1.58 28.27 12.74
N VAL A 162 2.84 28.16 13.22
CA VAL A 162 3.92 29.10 12.88
C VAL A 162 4.47 28.79 11.49
N THR A 163 4.74 27.51 11.24
CA THR A 163 5.27 27.04 9.94
C THR A 163 4.15 26.71 8.95
N GLU A 164 2.91 26.66 9.40
CA GLU A 164 1.72 26.26 8.64
C GLU A 164 1.92 24.88 7.98
N THR A 165 2.49 23.92 8.71
CA THR A 165 2.80 22.57 8.22
C THR A 165 2.13 21.49 9.05
N TYR A 166 1.73 20.41 8.38
CA TYR A 166 1.31 19.17 9.02
C TYR A 166 2.49 18.23 9.23
N SER A 167 2.37 17.40 10.26
CA SER A 167 3.28 16.29 10.58
C SER A 167 2.45 15.06 10.97
N VAL A 168 2.96 13.86 10.72
CA VAL A 168 2.35 12.61 11.21
C VAL A 168 3.26 11.93 12.22
N TRP A 169 2.66 11.15 13.13
CA TRP A 169 3.37 10.51 14.23
C TRP A 169 3.22 8.99 14.18
N ASN A 170 4.15 8.30 14.85
CA ASN A 170 4.26 6.83 14.84
C ASN A 170 4.37 6.23 13.43
N SER A 171 4.99 6.95 12.50
CA SER A 171 5.02 6.61 11.08
C SER A 171 5.63 5.24 10.81
N LYS A 172 6.73 4.86 11.48
CA LYS A 172 7.34 3.52 11.32
C LYS A 172 6.37 2.40 11.70
N LYS A 173 5.65 2.56 12.83
CA LYS A 173 4.65 1.60 13.31
C LYS A 173 3.49 1.47 12.31
N LYS A 174 2.93 2.63 11.87
CA LYS A 174 1.80 2.64 10.94
C LYS A 174 2.19 2.12 9.54
N THR A 175 3.40 2.41 9.09
CA THR A 175 3.92 1.84 7.83
C THR A 175 4.00 0.32 7.90
N LYS A 176 4.52 -0.23 9.01
CA LYS A 176 4.57 -1.68 9.21
C LYS A 176 3.17 -2.30 9.24
N GLU A 177 2.24 -1.72 9.99
CA GLU A 177 0.85 -2.18 10.07
C GLU A 177 0.17 -2.20 8.69
N LEU A 178 0.35 -1.14 7.89
CA LEU A 178 -0.19 -1.06 6.55
C LEU A 178 0.44 -2.10 5.62
N PHE A 179 1.74 -2.34 5.74
CA PHE A 179 2.43 -3.34 4.93
C PHE A 179 2.04 -4.77 5.31
N ASP A 180 1.88 -5.06 6.59
CA ASP A 180 1.37 -6.35 7.06
C ASP A 180 -0.06 -6.58 6.54
N PHE A 181 -0.90 -5.53 6.50
CA PHE A 181 -2.23 -5.57 5.94
C PHE A 181 -2.21 -5.88 4.42
N PHE A 182 -1.31 -5.22 3.68
CA PHE A 182 -1.12 -5.48 2.24
C PHE A 182 -0.64 -6.90 1.96
N ASP A 183 0.31 -7.41 2.74
CA ASP A 183 0.82 -8.78 2.62
C ASP A 183 -0.27 -9.83 2.93
N ASN A 184 -1.15 -9.53 3.89
CA ASN A 184 -2.20 -10.46 4.31
C ASN A 184 -3.38 -10.53 3.35
N TYR A 185 -3.73 -9.41 2.70
CA TYR A 185 -5.00 -9.30 1.95
C TYR A 185 -4.85 -8.83 0.50
N GLY A 186 -3.64 -8.47 0.05
CA GLY A 186 -3.41 -7.88 -1.28
C GLY A 186 -3.24 -8.86 -2.43
N GLN A 187 -3.59 -10.15 -2.30
CA GLN A 187 -3.28 -11.19 -3.28
C GLN A 187 -3.91 -10.96 -4.67
N ASN A 188 -5.09 -10.33 -4.74
CA ASN A 188 -5.77 -9.97 -6.00
C ASN A 188 -5.60 -8.50 -6.39
N GLY A 189 -4.65 -7.83 -5.76
CA GLY A 189 -4.33 -6.44 -6.06
C GLY A 189 -4.75 -5.47 -4.97
N ILE A 190 -4.08 -4.33 -5.00
CA ILE A 190 -4.27 -3.21 -4.07
C ILE A 190 -4.53 -1.97 -4.91
N LYS A 191 -5.58 -1.22 -4.61
CA LYS A 191 -5.89 0.07 -5.21
C LYS A 191 -5.84 1.17 -4.18
N ILE A 192 -5.41 2.36 -4.58
CA ILE A 192 -5.49 3.57 -3.78
C ILE A 192 -6.31 4.63 -4.54
N ASN A 193 -7.34 5.13 -3.90
CA ASN A 193 -8.19 6.22 -4.40
C ASN A 193 -7.77 7.50 -3.69
N VAL A 194 -7.22 8.45 -4.43
CA VAL A 194 -6.78 9.74 -3.92
C VAL A 194 -7.83 10.79 -4.25
N ASN A 195 -8.54 11.26 -3.22
CA ASN A 195 -9.60 12.25 -3.31
C ASN A 195 -9.18 13.56 -2.60
N SER A 196 -9.82 14.66 -3.00
CA SER A 196 -9.86 15.91 -2.23
C SER A 196 -11.31 16.35 -2.16
N GLU A 197 -11.69 16.94 -1.05
CA GLU A 197 -12.94 17.66 -0.93
C GLU A 197 -12.96 18.89 -1.85
#